data_ee55f0673bf2544a2b8ba7dd54934a41
#
_entry.id   ee55f0673bf2544a2b8ba7dd54934a41
#
_cell.length_a   1.000
_cell.length_b   1.000
_cell.length_c   1.000
_cell.angle_alpha   90.00
_cell.angle_beta   90.00
_cell.angle_gamma   90.00
#
_symmetry.space_group_name_H-M   'P 1'
#
loop_
_entity.id
_entity.type
_entity.pdbx_description
1 polymer ?
#
loop_
_entity_poly.entity_id
_entity_poly.type
_entity_poly.pdbx_seq_one_letter_code
_entity_poly.pdbx_strand_id
1 'polypeptide(L)'
;VDSTFSARFPWKETGLAQEYFLQRKLNIDGQHFLTGPRYRGGDINSPFIDIVASDSSIDCSVLKYVCQEWAQLKPLYIRILTPGHHKNQGITDQFIYASCLSGASEYQDDTVTLRLAKHADFEWCRKALMDAYQNSLSAIPALRGNLCSVDDEELSDYISEGVAHIVYEEGVRVGLIICEKGGVAFLSGHRISEEIILPVFRGRSLASRAQRLLCNHLQRSSREPCLMTGTIIPENLPSIKTAEKAGRTCILRFEYLPVMFS
;
A
#
# COMPACT_ATOMS: atom_id res chain seq x y z
N VAL A 1 -5.71 -8.86 -21.04
CA VAL A 1 -5.82 -7.45 -20.61
C VAL A 1 -7.21 -7.27 -20.02
N ASP A 2 -7.29 -6.86 -18.76
CA ASP A 2 -8.56 -6.64 -18.07
C ASP A 2 -9.21 -5.36 -18.63
N SER A 3 -10.35 -5.51 -19.32
CA SER A 3 -11.09 -4.38 -19.89
C SER A 3 -11.70 -3.46 -18.81
N THR A 4 -11.88 -3.96 -17.58
CA THR A 4 -12.40 -3.15 -16.47
C THR A 4 -11.33 -2.19 -15.93
N PHE A 5 -10.06 -2.46 -16.21
CA PHE A 5 -8.95 -1.62 -15.79
C PHE A 5 -9.05 -0.19 -16.31
N SER A 6 -9.36 -0.03 -17.61
CA SER A 6 -9.49 1.28 -18.24
C SER A 6 -10.68 2.10 -17.71
N ALA A 7 -11.72 1.44 -17.20
CA ALA A 7 -12.90 2.10 -16.63
C ALA A 7 -12.59 2.86 -15.31
N ARG A 8 -11.49 2.52 -14.65
CA ARG A 8 -11.05 3.15 -13.38
C ARG A 8 -10.41 4.54 -13.57
N PHE A 9 -10.19 4.97 -14.83
CA PHE A 9 -9.55 6.24 -15.14
C PHE A 9 -10.58 7.28 -15.57
N PRO A 10 -10.33 8.57 -15.28
CA PRO A 10 -11.17 9.67 -15.76
C PRO A 10 -10.86 10.00 -17.24
N TRP A 11 -10.92 8.99 -18.12
CA TRP A 11 -10.52 9.10 -19.53
C TRP A 11 -11.26 10.20 -20.29
N LYS A 12 -12.54 10.48 -19.94
CA LYS A 12 -13.32 11.56 -20.57
C LYS A 12 -12.71 12.92 -20.34
N GLU A 13 -12.06 13.13 -19.20
CA GLU A 13 -11.45 14.43 -18.82
C GLU A 13 -10.09 14.63 -19.49
N THR A 14 -9.45 13.54 -19.94
CA THR A 14 -8.12 13.59 -20.56
C THR A 14 -8.16 13.85 -22.06
N GLY A 15 -9.32 13.72 -22.69
CA GLY A 15 -9.46 13.79 -24.14
C GLY A 15 -8.90 12.56 -24.90
N LEU A 16 -8.48 11.51 -24.19
CA LEU A 16 -8.00 10.25 -24.77
C LEU A 16 -9.12 9.20 -24.79
N ALA A 17 -9.07 8.27 -25.76
CA ALA A 17 -10.01 7.15 -25.80
C ALA A 17 -9.82 6.22 -24.59
N GLN A 18 -10.89 5.61 -24.11
CA GLN A 18 -10.84 4.69 -22.96
C GLN A 18 -9.85 3.55 -23.17
N GLU A 19 -9.77 3.01 -24.38
CA GLU A 19 -8.87 1.92 -24.76
C GLU A 19 -7.38 2.31 -24.62
N TYR A 20 -7.07 3.60 -24.69
CA TYR A 20 -5.70 4.09 -24.46
C TYR A 20 -5.20 3.75 -23.05
N PHE A 21 -6.09 3.63 -22.08
CA PHE A 21 -5.78 3.33 -20.68
C PHE A 21 -5.65 1.85 -20.35
N LEU A 22 -5.74 0.96 -21.35
CA LEU A 22 -5.49 -0.46 -21.16
C LEU A 22 -3.98 -0.70 -20.90
N GLN A 23 -3.69 -1.64 -20.02
CA GLN A 23 -2.30 -2.11 -19.85
C GLN A 23 -1.77 -2.69 -21.16
N ARG A 24 -0.50 -2.46 -21.45
CA ARG A 24 0.18 -2.94 -22.65
C ARG A 24 1.34 -3.86 -22.29
N LYS A 25 1.42 -4.98 -22.99
CA LYS A 25 2.61 -5.82 -23.00
C LYS A 25 3.51 -5.33 -24.13
N LEU A 26 4.65 -4.74 -23.78
CA LEU A 26 5.66 -4.27 -24.73
C LEU A 26 6.71 -5.36 -24.91
N ASN A 27 7.22 -5.50 -26.14
CA ASN A 27 8.39 -6.30 -26.46
C ASN A 27 9.50 -5.34 -26.90
N ILE A 28 10.59 -5.30 -26.14
CA ILE A 28 11.74 -4.44 -26.40
C ILE A 28 12.96 -5.34 -26.46
N ASP A 29 13.57 -5.48 -27.63
CA ASP A 29 14.74 -6.35 -27.87
C ASP A 29 14.56 -7.80 -27.39
N GLY A 30 13.34 -8.35 -27.57
CA GLY A 30 12.98 -9.71 -27.16
C GLY A 30 12.59 -9.87 -25.70
N GLN A 31 12.64 -8.81 -24.92
CA GLN A 31 12.24 -8.78 -23.50
C GLN A 31 10.83 -8.20 -23.32
N HIS A 32 10.10 -8.66 -22.31
CA HIS A 32 8.72 -8.27 -22.11
C HIS A 32 8.53 -7.38 -20.89
N PHE A 33 7.73 -6.35 -21.07
CA PHE A 33 7.38 -5.38 -20.03
C PHE A 33 5.86 -5.20 -20.02
N LEU A 34 5.24 -5.38 -18.86
CA LEU A 34 3.84 -5.02 -18.65
C LEU A 34 3.79 -3.59 -18.11
N THR A 35 3.19 -2.70 -18.88
CA THR A 35 3.10 -1.27 -18.54
C THR A 35 1.65 -0.81 -18.48
N GLY A 36 1.38 0.23 -17.70
CA GLY A 36 0.05 0.82 -17.64
C GLY A 36 0.06 2.24 -17.08
N PRO A 37 -0.90 3.08 -17.52
CA PRO A 37 -1.01 4.44 -17.03
C PRO A 37 -1.51 4.48 -15.60
N ARG A 38 -1.16 5.54 -14.88
CA ARG A 38 -1.61 5.86 -13.53
C ARG A 38 -1.64 7.36 -13.35
N TYR A 39 -2.33 7.80 -12.30
CA TYR A 39 -2.35 9.19 -11.85
C TYR A 39 -1.98 9.23 -10.37
N ARG A 40 -0.98 10.06 -10.04
CA ARG A 40 -0.50 10.18 -8.66
C ARG A 40 -1.58 10.82 -7.78
N GLY A 41 -2.00 10.11 -6.73
CA GLY A 41 -3.09 10.59 -5.87
C GLY A 41 -4.44 10.81 -6.59
N GLY A 42 -4.64 10.19 -7.78
CA GLY A 42 -5.82 10.41 -8.60
C GLY A 42 -5.83 11.73 -9.39
N ASP A 43 -4.78 12.56 -9.27
CA ASP A 43 -4.68 13.86 -9.96
C ASP A 43 -4.34 13.66 -11.44
N ILE A 44 -5.27 14.03 -12.33
CA ILE A 44 -5.11 13.94 -13.79
C ILE A 44 -3.93 14.76 -14.33
N ASN A 45 -3.47 15.77 -13.58
CA ASN A 45 -2.31 16.58 -13.94
C ASN A 45 -0.98 15.94 -13.53
N SER A 46 -1.03 14.80 -12.88
CA SER A 46 0.15 14.05 -12.40
C SER A 46 0.20 12.63 -12.98
N PRO A 47 0.16 12.46 -14.33
CA PRO A 47 0.19 11.17 -14.98
C PRO A 47 1.57 10.51 -14.86
N PHE A 48 1.59 9.21 -14.69
CA PHE A 48 2.80 8.41 -14.76
C PHE A 48 2.54 7.04 -15.39
N ILE A 49 3.61 6.36 -15.81
CA ILE A 49 3.54 5.00 -16.31
C ILE A 49 4.10 4.05 -15.25
N ASP A 50 3.34 3.03 -14.91
CA ASP A 50 3.77 1.96 -14.03
C ASP A 50 4.35 0.82 -14.88
N ILE A 51 5.61 0.44 -14.67
CA ILE A 51 6.15 -0.83 -15.15
C ILE A 51 5.79 -1.88 -14.09
N VAL A 52 4.66 -2.55 -14.33
CA VAL A 52 4.03 -3.48 -13.38
C VAL A 52 4.83 -4.76 -13.24
N ALA A 53 5.40 -5.24 -14.37
CA ALA A 53 6.21 -6.44 -14.41
C ALA A 53 7.20 -6.38 -15.57
N SER A 54 8.35 -7.03 -15.41
CA SER A 54 9.36 -7.23 -16.46
C SER A 54 10.05 -8.57 -16.28
N ASP A 55 10.51 -9.15 -17.37
CA ASP A 55 11.35 -10.34 -17.36
C ASP A 55 12.86 -10.02 -17.40
N SER A 56 13.20 -8.73 -17.37
CA SER A 56 14.57 -8.25 -17.42
C SER A 56 14.79 -6.94 -16.64
N SER A 57 16.05 -6.51 -16.59
CA SER A 57 16.42 -5.23 -15.99
C SER A 57 15.87 -4.05 -16.79
N ILE A 58 15.55 -2.97 -16.10
CA ILE A 58 15.05 -1.73 -16.69
C ILE A 58 16.23 -0.76 -16.82
N ASP A 59 16.62 -0.47 -18.05
CA ASP A 59 17.66 0.49 -18.39
C ASP A 59 17.10 1.74 -19.09
N CYS A 60 18.00 2.65 -19.49
CA CYS A 60 17.60 3.90 -20.15
C CYS A 60 16.91 3.67 -21.50
N SER A 61 17.24 2.60 -22.24
CA SER A 61 16.62 2.30 -23.54
C SER A 61 15.17 1.87 -23.36
N VAL A 62 14.91 1.01 -22.37
CA VAL A 62 13.57 0.59 -21.98
C VAL A 62 12.72 1.81 -21.55
N LEU A 63 13.27 2.68 -20.68
CA LEU A 63 12.56 3.88 -20.22
C LEU A 63 12.18 4.79 -21.38
N LYS A 64 13.10 5.00 -22.33
CA LYS A 64 12.85 5.82 -23.53
C LYS A 64 11.74 5.22 -24.40
N TYR A 65 11.74 3.91 -24.63
CA TYR A 65 10.73 3.22 -25.42
C TYR A 65 9.35 3.32 -24.72
N VAL A 66 9.29 3.07 -23.42
CA VAL A 66 8.05 3.20 -22.63
C VAL A 66 7.49 4.62 -22.71
N CYS A 67 8.34 5.66 -22.61
CA CYS A 67 7.91 7.05 -22.78
C CYS A 67 7.31 7.32 -24.16
N GLN A 68 7.92 6.80 -25.23
CA GLN A 68 7.43 6.97 -26.60
C GLN A 68 6.08 6.28 -26.80
N GLU A 69 5.94 5.05 -26.29
CA GLU A 69 4.69 4.28 -26.39
C GLU A 69 3.51 4.99 -25.69
N TRP A 70 3.78 5.70 -24.61
CA TRP A 70 2.79 6.40 -23.81
C TRP A 70 2.81 7.93 -23.98
N ALA A 71 3.40 8.43 -25.07
CA ALA A 71 3.64 9.87 -25.26
C ALA A 71 2.36 10.74 -25.20
N GLN A 72 1.21 10.22 -25.67
CA GLN A 72 -0.06 10.97 -25.63
C GLN A 72 -0.54 11.26 -24.20
N LEU A 73 -0.17 10.42 -23.22
CA LEU A 73 -0.48 10.67 -21.82
C LEU A 73 0.36 11.81 -21.23
N LYS A 74 1.50 12.14 -21.86
CA LYS A 74 2.50 13.11 -21.35
C LYS A 74 2.93 12.77 -19.91
N PRO A 75 3.42 11.54 -19.64
CA PRO A 75 3.74 11.11 -18.29
C PRO A 75 4.86 11.96 -17.71
N LEU A 76 4.73 12.36 -16.44
CA LEU A 76 5.78 13.06 -15.70
C LEU A 76 6.85 12.12 -15.18
N TYR A 77 6.47 10.85 -14.93
CA TYR A 77 7.33 9.82 -14.33
C TYR A 77 7.06 8.47 -14.94
N ILE A 78 8.07 7.59 -14.85
CA ILE A 78 7.90 6.14 -14.93
C ILE A 78 8.09 5.59 -13.51
N ARG A 79 7.15 4.80 -13.03
CA ARG A 79 7.28 4.12 -11.75
C ARG A 79 7.80 2.70 -11.97
N ILE A 80 8.81 2.34 -11.20
CA ILE A 80 9.43 1.01 -11.21
C ILE A 80 9.42 0.40 -9.80
N LEU A 81 9.52 -0.92 -9.73
CA LEU A 81 9.69 -1.67 -8.50
C LEU A 81 11.16 -2.06 -8.35
N THR A 82 11.79 -1.72 -7.22
CA THR A 82 13.19 -2.01 -6.93
C THR A 82 13.35 -2.72 -5.59
N PRO A 83 14.45 -3.49 -5.37
CA PRO A 83 14.77 -4.03 -4.05
C PRO A 83 14.92 -2.94 -3.00
N GLY A 84 14.42 -3.19 -1.78
CA GLY A 84 14.40 -2.21 -0.69
C GLY A 84 15.79 -1.67 -0.29
N HIS A 85 16.83 -2.47 -0.45
CA HIS A 85 18.22 -2.12 -0.14
C HIS A 85 18.99 -1.51 -1.33
N HIS A 86 18.38 -1.40 -2.49
CA HIS A 86 19.05 -0.87 -3.68
C HIS A 86 19.30 0.63 -3.54
N LYS A 87 20.35 1.16 -4.18
CA LYS A 87 20.60 2.60 -4.23
C LYS A 87 19.45 3.29 -4.99
N ASN A 88 18.91 4.37 -4.43
CA ASN A 88 17.86 5.13 -5.10
C ASN A 88 18.30 5.60 -6.47
N GLN A 89 17.45 5.35 -7.47
CA GLN A 89 17.62 5.85 -8.84
C GLN A 89 16.71 7.06 -9.11
N GLY A 90 15.66 7.22 -8.29
CA GLY A 90 14.66 8.26 -8.44
C GLY A 90 14.07 8.71 -7.11
N ILE A 91 12.82 9.15 -7.14
CA ILE A 91 12.05 9.57 -5.97
C ILE A 91 11.28 8.36 -5.44
N THR A 92 11.53 7.96 -4.19
CA THR A 92 10.76 6.87 -3.58
C THR A 92 9.30 7.29 -3.41
N ASP A 93 8.39 6.48 -3.97
CA ASP A 93 6.95 6.62 -3.80
C ASP A 93 6.49 5.95 -2.50
N GLN A 94 6.73 4.64 -2.40
CA GLN A 94 6.34 3.82 -1.25
C GLN A 94 7.38 2.74 -0.98
N PHE A 95 7.63 2.47 0.29
CA PHE A 95 8.31 1.27 0.75
C PHE A 95 7.32 0.11 0.87
N ILE A 96 7.75 -1.10 0.56
CA ILE A 96 7.00 -2.33 0.81
C ILE A 96 7.69 -3.08 1.95
N TYR A 97 7.03 -3.07 3.09
CA TYR A 97 7.45 -3.79 4.28
C TYR A 97 6.77 -5.16 4.34
N ALA A 98 7.55 -6.20 4.63
CA ALA A 98 7.02 -7.55 4.76
C ALA A 98 7.69 -8.32 5.90
N SER A 99 6.96 -9.29 6.44
CA SER A 99 7.47 -10.38 7.29
C SER A 99 6.83 -11.70 6.88
N CYS A 100 7.54 -12.80 7.09
CA CYS A 100 6.98 -14.13 6.93
C CYS A 100 6.09 -14.45 8.13
N LEU A 101 4.89 -14.99 7.88
CA LEU A 101 4.00 -15.47 8.95
C LEU A 101 4.42 -16.85 9.48
N SER A 102 5.13 -17.63 8.65
CA SER A 102 5.64 -18.95 9.07
C SER A 102 6.92 -18.82 9.90
N GLY A 103 6.99 -19.55 11.04
CA GLY A 103 8.19 -19.61 11.87
C GLY A 103 8.37 -18.44 12.85
N ALA A 104 7.42 -17.53 12.96
CA ALA A 104 7.39 -16.57 14.05
C ALA A 104 7.14 -17.31 15.35
N SER A 105 7.98 -17.07 16.40
CA SER A 105 7.68 -17.54 17.74
C SER A 105 6.33 -16.94 18.18
N GLU A 106 5.51 -17.75 18.86
CA GLU A 106 4.21 -17.29 19.33
C GLU A 106 4.39 -16.07 20.27
N TYR A 107 3.94 -14.91 19.78
CA TYR A 107 3.97 -13.68 20.57
C TYR A 107 2.76 -13.64 21.49
N GLN A 108 2.98 -13.43 22.77
CA GLN A 108 1.93 -13.22 23.76
C GLN A 108 2.01 -11.78 24.28
N ASP A 109 0.88 -11.23 24.62
CA ASP A 109 0.76 -9.91 25.20
C ASP A 109 -0.34 -9.92 26.27
N ASP A 110 0.03 -9.52 27.46
CA ASP A 110 -0.88 -9.59 28.62
C ASP A 110 -1.86 -8.42 28.67
N THR A 111 -1.57 -7.33 27.98
CA THR A 111 -2.36 -6.09 28.06
C THR A 111 -3.02 -5.72 26.75
N VAL A 112 -2.43 -6.08 25.59
CA VAL A 112 -3.00 -5.81 24.27
C VAL A 112 -3.77 -7.02 23.75
N THR A 113 -4.98 -6.78 23.24
CA THR A 113 -5.80 -7.81 22.59
C THR A 113 -6.42 -7.29 21.31
N LEU A 114 -6.75 -8.21 20.40
CA LEU A 114 -7.45 -7.93 19.15
C LEU A 114 -8.84 -8.55 19.19
N ARG A 115 -9.84 -7.81 18.73
CA ARG A 115 -11.20 -8.33 18.52
C ARG A 115 -11.70 -7.91 17.16
N LEU A 116 -12.32 -8.83 16.45
CA LEU A 116 -13.01 -8.50 15.19
C LEU A 116 -14.06 -7.43 15.44
N ALA A 117 -14.02 -6.38 14.61
CA ALA A 117 -15.07 -5.38 14.59
C ALA A 117 -16.37 -6.00 14.07
N LYS A 118 -17.51 -5.54 14.61
CA LYS A 118 -18.86 -5.92 14.21
C LYS A 118 -19.58 -4.71 13.64
N HIS A 119 -20.68 -4.90 12.97
CA HIS A 119 -21.50 -3.78 12.47
C HIS A 119 -21.86 -2.75 13.56
N ALA A 120 -22.07 -3.19 14.78
CA ALA A 120 -22.32 -2.30 15.92
C ALA A 120 -21.11 -1.41 16.29
N ASP A 121 -19.92 -1.75 15.80
CA ASP A 121 -18.68 -0.99 16.05
C ASP A 121 -18.38 0.01 14.92
N PHE A 122 -19.15 0.01 13.83
CA PHE A 122 -18.91 0.81 12.62
C PHE A 122 -18.65 2.29 12.94
N GLU A 123 -19.55 2.93 13.68
CA GLU A 123 -19.42 4.35 14.01
C GLU A 123 -18.17 4.66 14.83
N TRP A 124 -17.78 3.75 15.73
CA TRP A 124 -16.55 3.90 16.48
C TRP A 124 -15.32 3.78 15.56
N CYS A 125 -15.28 2.78 14.66
CA CYS A 125 -14.20 2.57 13.72
C CYS A 125 -14.04 3.78 12.77
N ARG A 126 -15.16 4.26 12.20
CA ARG A 126 -15.19 5.43 11.32
C ARG A 126 -14.65 6.68 12.03
N LYS A 127 -15.14 6.97 13.24
CA LYS A 127 -14.63 8.11 14.02
C LYS A 127 -13.16 7.97 14.36
N ALA A 128 -12.70 6.77 14.76
CA ALA A 128 -11.30 6.51 15.10
C ALA A 128 -10.36 6.74 13.90
N LEU A 129 -10.76 6.31 12.69
CA LEU A 129 -10.04 6.57 11.46
C LEU A 129 -9.97 8.08 11.19
N MET A 130 -11.10 8.78 11.17
CA MET A 130 -11.15 10.21 10.91
C MET A 130 -10.24 11.00 11.87
N ASP A 131 -10.37 10.77 13.18
CA ASP A 131 -9.58 11.46 14.21
C ASP A 131 -8.07 11.17 14.04
N ALA A 132 -7.70 9.92 13.76
CA ALA A 132 -6.30 9.52 13.57
C ALA A 132 -5.70 10.12 12.30
N TYR A 133 -6.43 10.13 11.19
CA TYR A 133 -6.00 10.72 9.93
C TYR A 133 -5.85 12.24 10.05
N GLN A 134 -6.85 12.93 10.58
CA GLN A 134 -6.79 14.37 10.80
C GLN A 134 -5.58 14.76 11.66
N ASN A 135 -5.32 14.01 12.73
CA ASN A 135 -4.15 14.23 13.57
C ASN A 135 -2.83 13.97 12.81
N SER A 136 -2.77 12.87 12.04
CA SER A 136 -1.56 12.52 11.27
C SER A 136 -1.24 13.54 10.18
N LEU A 137 -2.26 13.98 9.42
CA LEU A 137 -2.11 14.99 8.37
C LEU A 137 -1.77 16.38 8.93
N SER A 138 -2.18 16.66 10.16
CA SER A 138 -1.79 17.90 10.87
C SER A 138 -0.34 17.84 11.36
N ALA A 139 0.07 16.67 11.89
CA ALA A 139 1.42 16.46 12.40
C ALA A 139 2.48 16.30 11.29
N ILE A 140 2.10 15.71 10.15
CA ILE A 140 2.98 15.44 9.01
C ILE A 140 2.30 15.93 7.73
N PRO A 141 2.37 17.23 7.42
CA PRO A 141 1.69 17.81 6.24
C PRO A 141 2.09 17.17 4.90
N ALA A 142 3.30 16.61 4.81
CA ALA A 142 3.79 15.92 3.62
C ALA A 142 2.98 14.65 3.24
N LEU A 143 2.15 14.13 4.14
CA LEU A 143 1.24 13.02 3.85
C LEU A 143 0.00 13.43 3.05
N ARG A 144 -0.30 14.74 2.99
CA ARG A 144 -1.46 15.24 2.25
C ARG A 144 -1.34 14.92 0.76
N GLY A 145 -2.43 14.44 0.16
CA GLY A 145 -2.48 14.04 -1.26
C GLY A 145 -1.90 12.66 -1.56
N ASN A 146 -1.18 12.05 -0.59
CA ASN A 146 -0.62 10.69 -0.77
C ASN A 146 -1.23 9.67 0.20
N LEU A 147 -1.99 10.14 1.20
CA LEU A 147 -2.63 9.30 2.20
C LEU A 147 -4.13 9.59 2.22
N CYS A 148 -4.93 8.59 1.88
CA CYS A 148 -6.39 8.63 1.94
C CYS A 148 -6.88 7.60 2.95
N SER A 149 -7.83 7.97 3.79
CA SER A 149 -8.57 7.03 4.61
C SER A 149 -9.52 6.21 3.74
N VAL A 150 -9.82 5.00 4.15
CA VAL A 150 -10.93 4.23 3.58
C VAL A 150 -12.24 5.00 3.74
N ASP A 151 -13.14 4.86 2.78
CA ASP A 151 -14.47 5.44 2.86
C ASP A 151 -15.43 4.56 3.68
N ASP A 152 -16.69 5.03 3.82
CA ASP A 152 -17.69 4.34 4.63
C ASP A 152 -18.11 2.98 4.03
N GLU A 153 -18.12 2.84 2.69
CA GLU A 153 -18.46 1.61 1.99
C GLU A 153 -17.33 0.57 2.16
N GLU A 154 -16.09 0.96 1.90
CA GLU A 154 -14.92 0.11 2.11
C GLU A 154 -14.80 -0.34 3.58
N LEU A 155 -15.03 0.56 4.55
CA LEU A 155 -15.00 0.21 5.97
C LEU A 155 -16.10 -0.81 6.33
N SER A 156 -17.30 -0.63 5.78
CA SER A 156 -18.42 -1.57 5.98
C SER A 156 -18.08 -2.96 5.42
N ASP A 157 -17.45 -3.00 4.24
CA ASP A 157 -17.03 -4.25 3.62
C ASP A 157 -15.95 -4.94 4.46
N TYR A 158 -14.92 -4.24 4.92
CA TYR A 158 -13.90 -4.81 5.78
C TYR A 158 -14.42 -5.38 7.10
N ILE A 159 -15.43 -4.73 7.69
CA ILE A 159 -16.10 -5.25 8.89
C ILE A 159 -16.90 -6.52 8.56
N SER A 160 -17.64 -6.52 7.44
CA SER A 160 -18.45 -7.65 7.00
C SER A 160 -17.61 -8.88 6.63
N GLU A 161 -16.45 -8.65 6.02
CA GLU A 161 -15.47 -9.68 5.67
C GLU A 161 -14.68 -10.22 6.87
N GLY A 162 -14.79 -9.57 8.03
CA GLY A 162 -14.09 -9.99 9.24
C GLY A 162 -12.57 -9.75 9.19
N VAL A 163 -12.13 -8.70 8.47
CA VAL A 163 -10.71 -8.34 8.34
C VAL A 163 -10.32 -7.10 9.15
N ALA A 164 -11.31 -6.40 9.73
CA ALA A 164 -11.11 -5.26 10.62
C ALA A 164 -11.02 -5.72 12.08
N HIS A 165 -9.95 -5.34 12.78
CA HIS A 165 -9.70 -5.70 14.16
C HIS A 165 -9.54 -4.46 15.03
N ILE A 166 -10.35 -4.34 16.09
CA ILE A 166 -10.19 -3.30 17.10
C ILE A 166 -9.07 -3.72 18.04
N VAL A 167 -8.14 -2.80 18.26
CA VAL A 167 -7.04 -2.97 19.23
C VAL A 167 -7.51 -2.50 20.59
N TYR A 168 -7.39 -3.36 21.58
CA TYR A 168 -7.67 -3.04 22.99
C TYR A 168 -6.38 -3.07 23.80
N GLU A 169 -6.27 -2.18 24.75
CA GLU A 169 -5.28 -2.20 25.81
C GLU A 169 -6.02 -2.18 27.16
N GLU A 170 -5.82 -3.20 27.98
CA GLU A 170 -6.49 -3.37 29.27
C GLU A 170 -8.03 -3.17 29.18
N GLY A 171 -8.64 -3.66 28.11
CA GLY A 171 -10.08 -3.55 27.86
C GLY A 171 -10.57 -2.24 27.24
N VAL A 172 -9.68 -1.26 27.07
CA VAL A 172 -10.01 0.03 26.43
C VAL A 172 -9.72 -0.04 24.94
N ARG A 173 -10.60 0.47 24.09
CA ARG A 173 -10.39 0.60 22.65
C ARG A 173 -9.33 1.67 22.37
N VAL A 174 -8.21 1.29 21.77
CA VAL A 174 -7.06 2.19 21.53
C VAL A 174 -6.69 2.36 20.08
N GLY A 175 -7.21 1.51 19.18
CA GLY A 175 -6.88 1.56 17.76
C GLY A 175 -7.65 0.58 16.91
N LEU A 176 -7.34 0.59 15.62
CA LEU A 176 -7.90 -0.28 14.59
C LEU A 176 -6.77 -0.77 13.69
N ILE A 177 -6.83 -2.03 13.27
CA ILE A 177 -5.98 -2.60 12.23
C ILE A 177 -6.86 -3.36 11.25
N ILE A 178 -6.73 -3.08 9.96
CA ILE A 178 -7.42 -3.76 8.87
C ILE A 178 -6.38 -4.51 8.07
N CYS A 179 -6.55 -5.83 7.98
CA CYS A 179 -5.62 -6.71 7.28
C CYS A 179 -6.39 -7.72 6.44
N GLU A 180 -6.37 -7.51 5.15
CA GLU A 180 -7.10 -8.30 4.18
C GLU A 180 -6.22 -9.38 3.54
N LYS A 181 -6.84 -10.42 2.99
CA LYS A 181 -6.16 -11.40 2.14
C LYS A 181 -5.82 -10.72 0.80
N GLY A 182 -4.56 -10.75 0.44
CA GLY A 182 -4.07 -10.08 -0.76
C GLY A 182 -2.57 -9.89 -0.71
N GLY A 183 -2.05 -9.10 -1.62
CA GLY A 183 -0.62 -8.83 -1.68
C GLY A 183 -0.31 -7.44 -2.21
N VAL A 184 0.97 -7.15 -2.26
CA VAL A 184 1.51 -5.93 -2.87
C VAL A 184 2.46 -6.35 -3.99
N ALA A 185 2.27 -5.81 -5.17
CA ALA A 185 2.98 -6.22 -6.38
C ALA A 185 2.81 -7.74 -6.65
N PHE A 186 3.90 -8.50 -6.74
CA PHE A 186 3.86 -9.96 -6.92
C PHE A 186 3.90 -10.75 -5.59
N LEU A 187 3.95 -10.08 -4.45
CA LEU A 187 3.94 -10.72 -3.14
C LEU A 187 2.52 -11.11 -2.77
N SER A 188 2.32 -12.34 -2.37
CA SER A 188 1.03 -12.86 -1.91
C SER A 188 0.99 -13.05 -0.40
N GLY A 189 -0.22 -13.02 0.18
CA GLY A 189 -0.40 -13.25 1.61
C GLY A 189 -1.49 -12.37 2.20
N HIS A 190 -1.16 -11.60 3.22
CA HIS A 190 -2.05 -10.64 3.87
C HIS A 190 -1.47 -9.23 3.76
N ARG A 191 -2.33 -8.26 3.51
CA ARG A 191 -1.96 -6.85 3.39
C ARG A 191 -2.60 -6.04 4.50
N ILE A 192 -1.78 -5.33 5.27
CA ILE A 192 -2.29 -4.28 6.16
C ILE A 192 -2.71 -3.11 5.28
N SER A 193 -4.01 -2.86 5.21
CA SER A 193 -4.61 -1.75 4.46
C SER A 193 -4.69 -0.51 5.32
N GLU A 194 -5.07 -0.66 6.59
CA GLU A 194 -5.19 0.41 7.56
C GLU A 194 -4.61 0.01 8.91
N GLU A 195 -3.92 0.96 9.55
CA GLU A 195 -3.49 0.81 10.93
C GLU A 195 -3.45 2.16 11.63
N ILE A 196 -4.26 2.31 12.67
CA ILE A 196 -4.29 3.51 13.48
C ILE A 196 -4.25 3.18 14.96
N ILE A 197 -3.56 4.04 15.72
CA ILE A 197 -3.70 4.16 17.18
C ILE A 197 -4.21 5.57 17.47
N LEU A 198 -5.23 5.65 18.31
CA LEU A 198 -5.80 6.93 18.74
C LEU A 198 -4.70 7.83 19.32
N PRO A 199 -4.70 9.13 19.01
CA PRO A 199 -3.59 10.04 19.35
C PRO A 199 -3.14 9.99 20.82
N VAL A 200 -4.09 9.89 21.76
CA VAL A 200 -3.82 9.86 23.21
C VAL A 200 -3.12 8.59 23.69
N PHE A 201 -3.09 7.52 22.88
CA PHE A 201 -2.43 6.25 23.21
C PHE A 201 -1.15 6.01 22.42
N ARG A 202 -0.72 6.96 21.57
CA ARG A 202 0.52 6.82 20.77
C ARG A 202 1.76 6.83 21.63
N GLY A 203 2.90 6.39 21.04
CA GLY A 203 4.19 6.35 21.72
C GLY A 203 4.42 5.10 22.60
N ARG A 204 3.42 4.23 22.77
CA ARG A 204 3.44 3.05 23.67
C ARG A 204 3.68 1.73 22.93
N SER A 205 4.09 1.79 21.66
CA SER A 205 4.32 0.62 20.79
C SER A 205 3.09 -0.26 20.57
N LEU A 206 1.87 0.25 20.77
CA LEU A 206 0.63 -0.53 20.68
C LEU A 206 0.41 -1.09 19.27
N ALA A 207 0.68 -0.30 18.22
CA ALA A 207 0.55 -0.73 16.84
C ALA A 207 1.46 -1.92 16.52
N SER A 208 2.75 -1.86 16.86
CA SER A 208 3.67 -2.97 16.62
C SER A 208 3.33 -4.23 17.43
N ARG A 209 2.78 -4.07 18.63
CA ARG A 209 2.28 -5.18 19.47
C ARG A 209 1.04 -5.79 18.82
N ALA A 210 0.11 -4.98 18.33
CA ALA A 210 -1.08 -5.41 17.60
C ALA A 210 -0.72 -6.19 16.33
N GLN A 211 0.24 -5.70 15.53
CA GLN A 211 0.72 -6.42 14.35
C GLN A 211 1.28 -7.80 14.70
N ARG A 212 2.06 -7.93 15.77
CA ARG A 212 2.62 -9.21 16.20
C ARG A 212 1.54 -10.21 16.64
N LEU A 213 0.52 -9.73 17.37
CA LEU A 213 -0.65 -10.55 17.72
C LEU A 213 -1.44 -10.98 16.47
N LEU A 214 -1.60 -10.06 15.51
CA LEU A 214 -2.27 -10.35 14.24
C LEU A 214 -1.51 -11.39 13.43
N CYS A 215 -0.17 -11.32 13.39
CA CYS A 215 0.66 -12.35 12.76
C CYS A 215 0.37 -13.74 13.34
N ASN A 216 0.31 -13.88 14.67
CA ASN A 216 -0.02 -15.17 15.31
C ASN A 216 -1.41 -15.67 14.91
N HIS A 217 -2.38 -14.76 14.87
CA HIS A 217 -3.76 -15.11 14.47
C HIS A 217 -3.81 -15.61 13.03
N LEU A 218 -3.19 -14.89 12.12
CA LEU A 218 -3.13 -15.23 10.69
C LEU A 218 -2.34 -16.52 10.44
N GLN A 219 -1.23 -16.75 11.16
CA GLN A 219 -0.42 -17.95 11.04
C GLN A 219 -1.23 -19.20 11.41
N ARG A 220 -2.03 -19.14 12.47
CA ARG A 220 -2.88 -20.27 12.89
C ARG A 220 -3.97 -20.60 11.88
N SER A 221 -4.43 -19.62 11.11
CA SER A 221 -5.46 -19.79 10.08
C SER A 221 -4.91 -20.15 8.70
N SER A 222 -3.61 -19.96 8.47
CA SER A 222 -2.96 -20.21 7.18
C SER A 222 -2.32 -21.60 7.15
N ARG A 223 -2.61 -22.37 6.08
CA ARG A 223 -2.01 -23.71 5.86
C ARG A 223 -0.65 -23.65 5.15
N GLU A 224 -0.37 -22.55 4.48
CA GLU A 224 0.84 -22.35 3.67
C GLU A 224 1.65 -21.15 4.18
N PRO A 225 2.97 -21.14 3.96
CA PRO A 225 3.79 -19.95 4.22
C PRO A 225 3.25 -18.75 3.44
N CYS A 226 2.94 -17.69 4.14
CA CYS A 226 2.48 -16.45 3.52
C CYS A 226 3.13 -15.24 4.20
N LEU A 227 3.04 -14.10 3.54
CA LEU A 227 3.61 -12.84 4.01
C LEU A 227 2.53 -11.97 4.66
N MET A 228 2.94 -11.19 5.64
CA MET A 228 2.21 -9.99 6.04
C MET A 228 2.92 -8.79 5.43
N THR A 229 2.24 -8.08 4.53
CA THR A 229 2.78 -6.98 3.75
C THR A 229 2.09 -5.67 4.07
N GLY A 230 2.67 -4.56 3.64
CA GLY A 230 2.05 -3.24 3.66
C GLY A 230 2.94 -2.23 2.98
N THR A 231 2.32 -1.20 2.39
CA THR A 231 3.03 -0.08 1.79
C THR A 231 3.10 1.10 2.76
N ILE A 232 4.23 1.79 2.79
CA ILE A 232 4.44 2.93 3.68
C ILE A 232 5.11 4.05 2.90
N ILE A 233 4.52 5.23 2.94
CA ILE A 233 5.07 6.45 2.33
C ILE A 233 6.34 6.86 3.12
N PRO A 234 7.42 7.30 2.45
CA PRO A 234 8.71 7.63 3.10
C PRO A 234 8.59 8.64 4.25
N GLU A 235 7.68 9.59 4.14
CA GLU A 235 7.43 10.64 5.13
C GLU A 235 6.72 10.12 6.39
N ASN A 236 6.10 8.93 6.32
CA ASN A 236 5.39 8.33 7.45
C ASN A 236 6.34 7.55 8.37
N LEU A 237 7.30 8.26 8.96
CA LEU A 237 8.29 7.70 9.88
C LEU A 237 7.67 6.92 11.06
N PRO A 238 6.53 7.33 11.66
CA PRO A 238 5.87 6.54 12.70
C PRO A 238 5.47 5.14 12.22
N SER A 239 4.89 5.02 11.01
CA SER A 239 4.50 3.73 10.43
C SER A 239 5.71 2.87 10.07
N ILE A 240 6.79 3.48 9.55
CA ILE A 240 8.07 2.79 9.31
C ILE A 240 8.58 2.16 10.60
N LYS A 241 8.72 2.95 11.67
CA LYS A 241 9.19 2.46 12.98
C LYS A 241 8.28 1.39 13.57
N THR A 242 6.97 1.48 13.32
CA THR A 242 6.00 0.49 13.76
C THR A 242 6.22 -0.83 13.03
N ALA A 243 6.37 -0.80 11.71
CA ALA A 243 6.63 -1.97 10.89
C ALA A 243 7.92 -2.69 11.32
N GLU A 244 9.01 -1.93 11.50
CA GLU A 244 10.31 -2.46 11.94
C GLU A 244 10.23 -3.09 13.34
N LYS A 245 9.58 -2.42 14.30
CA LYS A 245 9.35 -2.98 15.65
C LYS A 245 8.47 -4.23 15.64
N ALA A 246 7.57 -4.35 14.69
CA ALA A 246 6.76 -5.55 14.49
C ALA A 246 7.51 -6.70 13.82
N GLY A 247 8.76 -6.48 13.37
CA GLY A 247 9.60 -7.48 12.72
C GLY A 247 9.45 -7.50 11.20
N ARG A 248 8.78 -6.51 10.59
CA ARG A 248 8.74 -6.37 9.13
C ARG A 248 10.00 -5.63 8.65
N THR A 249 10.49 -6.01 7.48
CA THR A 249 11.64 -5.36 6.83
C THR A 249 11.21 -4.77 5.48
N CYS A 250 11.87 -3.69 5.06
CA CYS A 250 11.69 -3.13 3.73
C CYS A 250 12.33 -4.05 2.70
N ILE A 251 11.52 -4.78 1.95
CA ILE A 251 12.00 -5.75 0.94
C ILE A 251 12.01 -5.18 -0.48
N LEU A 252 11.05 -4.30 -0.78
CA LEU A 252 10.88 -3.65 -2.08
C LEU A 252 10.48 -2.19 -1.88
N ARG A 253 10.57 -1.42 -2.95
CA ARG A 253 10.01 -0.05 -3.00
C ARG A 253 9.60 0.32 -4.41
N PHE A 254 8.63 1.18 -4.51
CA PHE A 254 8.29 1.86 -5.73
C PHE A 254 9.10 3.16 -5.85
N GLU A 255 9.66 3.42 -7.04
CA GLU A 255 10.42 4.63 -7.34
C GLU A 255 9.89 5.31 -8.61
N TYR A 256 9.72 6.62 -8.56
CA TYR A 256 9.44 7.47 -9.69
C TYR A 256 10.75 7.93 -10.35
N LEU A 257 10.93 7.58 -11.60
CA LEU A 257 12.00 8.09 -12.45
C LEU A 257 11.43 9.24 -13.30
N PRO A 258 12.02 10.46 -13.23
CA PRO A 258 11.54 11.58 -14.04
C PRO A 258 11.67 11.27 -15.53
N VAL A 259 10.64 11.61 -16.30
CA VAL A 259 10.70 11.54 -17.76
C VAL A 259 11.33 12.84 -18.27
N MET A 260 12.52 12.71 -18.87
CA MET A 260 13.13 13.84 -19.59
C MET A 260 12.73 13.73 -21.06
N PHE A 261 11.80 14.57 -21.49
CA PHE A 261 11.52 14.76 -22.91
C PHE A 261 12.68 15.58 -23.47
N SER A 262 13.58 14.93 -24.22
CA SER A 262 14.62 15.60 -25.02
C SER A 262 14.05 16.00 -26.37
#